data_474181d1e194d17c8a1462a96090511f
#
_entry.id   474181d1e194d17c8a1462a96090511f
#
_cell.length_a   1.000
_cell.length_b   1.000
_cell.length_c   1.000
_cell.angle_alpha   90.00
_cell.angle_beta   90.00
_cell.angle_gamma   90.00
#
_symmetry.space_group_name_H-M   'P 1'
#
loop_
_entity.id
_entity.type
_entity.pdbx_description
1 polymer ?
#
loop_
_entity_poly.entity_id
_entity_poly.type
_entity_poly.pdbx_seq_one_letter_code
_entity_poly.pdbx_strand_id
1 'polypeptide(L)'
;MGEQEDLQVISGRLERGEIDSAQFLEQFTRFVATQIGCSRAGVRVFVDTAEGRALRSVAMFDAAQDRMVSAIDMQSAGSGPYFEHLLRDGFVSVPEAQADPITAVFMANYLLPSGVVSLMDMCFAVNGELFGTFSCEQTGTPAEWSQRQIQSLRKIAARASLTLMHVVSATVDTAPGALWETSKPNRLTTMPMPLDMPKIKLSDET
;
A
#
# COMPACT_ATOMS: atom_id res chain seq x y z
N MET A 1 19.94 -22.88 6.63
CA MET A 1 18.87 -22.66 5.62
C MET A 1 17.61 -22.52 6.43
N GLY A 2 17.25 -21.28 6.76
CA GLY A 2 15.98 -21.00 7.46
C GLY A 2 14.82 -21.40 6.56
N GLU A 3 13.90 -22.17 7.08
CA GLU A 3 12.63 -22.43 6.42
C GLU A 3 11.99 -21.08 6.12
N GLN A 4 11.68 -20.87 4.85
CA GLN A 4 10.97 -19.67 4.38
C GLN A 4 9.58 -19.73 5.00
N GLU A 5 9.34 -18.94 6.05
CA GLU A 5 8.04 -18.91 6.71
C GLU A 5 6.96 -18.54 5.68
N ASP A 6 5.96 -19.41 5.52
CA ASP A 6 4.81 -19.13 4.69
C ASP A 6 3.92 -18.09 5.42
N LEU A 7 3.29 -17.20 4.67
CA LEU A 7 2.33 -16.22 5.20
C LEU A 7 1.26 -16.86 6.09
N GLN A 8 0.81 -18.09 5.76
CA GLN A 8 -0.17 -18.82 6.58
C GLN A 8 0.38 -19.17 7.96
N VAL A 9 1.67 -19.49 8.07
CA VAL A 9 2.32 -19.79 9.36
C VAL A 9 2.37 -18.53 10.22
N ILE A 10 2.77 -17.40 9.63
CA ILE A 10 2.85 -16.11 10.34
C ILE A 10 1.46 -15.67 10.83
N SER A 11 0.45 -15.72 9.96
CA SER A 11 -0.93 -15.38 10.32
C SER A 11 -1.50 -16.31 11.40
N GLY A 12 -1.25 -17.63 11.29
CA GLY A 12 -1.68 -18.60 12.28
C GLY A 12 -1.04 -18.41 13.65
N ARG A 13 0.22 -17.93 13.71
CA ARG A 13 0.88 -17.60 14.99
C ARG A 13 0.21 -16.41 15.66
N LEU A 14 -0.16 -15.38 14.89
CA LEU A 14 -0.90 -14.23 15.40
C LEU A 14 -2.29 -14.65 15.94
N GLU A 15 -3.03 -15.44 15.16
CA GLU A 15 -4.37 -15.93 15.56
C GLU A 15 -4.35 -16.74 16.85
N ARG A 16 -3.28 -17.51 17.10
CA ARG A 16 -3.09 -18.27 18.33
C ARG A 16 -2.51 -17.45 19.49
N GLY A 17 -2.21 -16.16 19.26
CA GLY A 17 -1.59 -15.30 20.27
C GLY A 17 -0.14 -15.65 20.59
N GLU A 18 0.55 -16.39 19.71
CA GLU A 18 1.98 -16.74 19.86
C GLU A 18 2.90 -15.55 19.56
N ILE A 19 2.41 -14.62 18.74
CA ILE A 19 3.07 -13.35 18.42
C ILE A 19 2.05 -12.21 18.54
N ASP A 20 2.54 -11.03 18.87
CA ASP A 20 1.74 -9.80 18.87
C ASP A 20 1.72 -9.11 17.49
N SER A 21 0.98 -8.00 17.38
CA SER A 21 0.84 -7.22 16.15
C SER A 21 2.18 -6.67 15.63
N ALA A 22 3.07 -6.23 16.53
CA ALA A 22 4.38 -5.71 16.14
C ALA A 22 5.28 -6.82 15.57
N GLN A 23 5.31 -7.97 16.23
CA GLN A 23 6.03 -9.14 15.78
C GLN A 23 5.46 -9.70 14.46
N PHE A 24 4.13 -9.64 14.30
CA PHE A 24 3.49 -10.00 13.02
C PHE A 24 3.97 -9.07 11.90
N LEU A 25 3.91 -7.75 12.10
CA LEU A 25 4.34 -6.78 11.08
C LEU A 25 5.82 -6.95 10.70
N GLU A 26 6.68 -7.22 11.68
CA GLU A 26 8.09 -7.50 11.40
C GLU A 26 8.27 -8.74 10.53
N GLN A 27 7.69 -9.88 10.94
CA GLN A 27 7.80 -11.14 10.19
C GLN A 27 7.16 -11.02 8.82
N PHE A 28 6.01 -10.36 8.72
CA PHE A 28 5.30 -10.13 7.47
C PHE A 28 6.12 -9.27 6.49
N THR A 29 6.66 -8.14 6.94
CA THR A 29 7.44 -7.26 6.06
C THR A 29 8.76 -7.89 5.64
N ARG A 30 9.42 -8.65 6.53
CA ARG A 30 10.58 -9.49 6.20
C ARG A 30 10.23 -10.55 5.13
N PHE A 31 9.11 -11.22 5.29
CA PHE A 31 8.60 -12.20 4.32
C PHE A 31 8.36 -11.53 2.95
N VAL A 32 7.70 -10.37 2.90
CA VAL A 32 7.47 -9.62 1.66
C VAL A 32 8.78 -9.24 0.99
N ALA A 33 9.74 -8.67 1.74
CA ALA A 33 11.05 -8.28 1.21
C ALA A 33 11.77 -9.46 0.56
N THR A 34 11.74 -10.62 1.20
CA THR A 34 12.35 -11.86 0.70
C THR A 34 11.65 -12.40 -0.54
N GLN A 35 10.30 -12.45 -0.54
CA GLN A 35 9.52 -13.01 -1.64
C GLN A 35 9.58 -12.13 -2.90
N ILE A 36 9.62 -10.82 -2.73
CA ILE A 36 9.71 -9.87 -3.84
C ILE A 36 11.16 -9.64 -4.26
N GLY A 37 12.13 -9.79 -3.34
CA GLY A 37 13.53 -9.50 -3.60
C GLY A 37 13.77 -7.99 -3.68
N CYS A 38 13.20 -7.22 -2.75
CA CYS A 38 13.38 -5.78 -2.68
C CYS A 38 14.24 -5.36 -1.49
N SER A 39 14.82 -4.15 -1.57
CA SER A 39 15.68 -3.60 -0.52
C SER A 39 14.93 -3.33 0.76
N ARG A 40 13.68 -2.87 0.65
CA ARG A 40 12.77 -2.61 1.76
C ARG A 40 11.36 -3.05 1.43
N ALA A 41 10.67 -3.56 2.44
CA ALA A 41 9.24 -3.82 2.36
C ALA A 41 8.52 -3.25 3.58
N GLY A 42 7.35 -2.66 3.36
CA GLY A 42 6.60 -2.01 4.42
C GLY A 42 5.10 -2.12 4.28
N VAL A 43 4.44 -1.71 5.34
CA VAL A 43 2.98 -1.50 5.39
C VAL A 43 2.73 -0.04 5.70
N ARG A 44 1.88 0.58 4.91
CA ARG A 44 1.42 1.96 5.08
C ARG A 44 -0.09 1.99 5.15
N VAL A 45 -0.64 2.95 5.88
CA VAL A 45 -2.09 3.16 5.98
C VAL A 45 -2.47 4.52 5.43
N PHE A 46 -3.63 4.59 4.79
CA PHE A 46 -4.20 5.88 4.39
C PHE A 46 -4.63 6.66 5.62
N VAL A 47 -4.21 7.91 5.68
CA VAL A 47 -4.65 8.89 6.68
C VAL A 47 -5.02 10.19 6.00
N ASP A 48 -6.07 10.84 6.48
CA ASP A 48 -6.41 12.18 6.04
C ASP A 48 -5.74 13.19 6.99
N THR A 49 -5.06 14.16 6.42
CA THR A 49 -4.37 15.25 7.14
C THR A 49 -4.96 16.59 6.72
N ALA A 50 -4.62 17.66 7.44
CA ALA A 50 -5.02 19.01 7.08
C ALA A 50 -4.49 19.44 5.69
N GLU A 51 -3.41 18.82 5.22
CA GLU A 51 -2.75 19.12 3.96
C GLU A 51 -3.21 18.21 2.80
N GLY A 52 -4.05 17.20 3.10
CA GLY A 52 -4.54 16.22 2.14
C GLY A 52 -4.32 14.79 2.61
N ARG A 53 -4.38 13.85 1.67
CA ARG A 53 -4.19 12.43 1.94
C ARG A 53 -2.71 12.07 2.06
N ALA A 54 -2.39 11.21 3.02
CA ALA A 54 -1.05 10.69 3.22
C ALA A 54 -1.06 9.16 3.37
N LEU A 55 0.08 8.54 3.13
CA LEU A 55 0.37 7.17 3.49
C LEU A 55 1.32 7.17 4.68
N ARG A 56 0.78 6.89 5.87
CA ARG A 56 1.55 6.77 7.10
C ARG A 56 2.24 5.43 7.18
N SER A 57 3.53 5.43 7.45
CA SER A 57 4.28 4.20 7.65
C SER A 57 3.93 3.56 9.00
N VAL A 58 3.45 2.30 8.95
CA VAL A 58 3.17 1.48 10.15
C VAL A 58 4.34 0.56 10.44
N ALA A 59 4.94 0.00 9.42
CA ALA A 59 6.07 -0.91 9.52
C ALA A 59 6.94 -0.80 8.26
N MET A 60 8.27 -0.85 8.43
CA MET A 60 9.22 -0.91 7.32
C MET A 60 10.40 -1.79 7.72
N PHE A 61 10.64 -2.84 6.97
CA PHE A 61 11.79 -3.72 7.09
C PHE A 61 12.85 -3.36 6.06
N ASP A 62 14.10 -3.26 6.48
CA ASP A 62 15.26 -3.03 5.61
C ASP A 62 16.10 -4.31 5.54
N ALA A 63 16.16 -4.89 4.34
CA ALA A 63 16.84 -6.17 4.12
C ALA A 63 18.36 -6.08 4.26
N ALA A 64 18.96 -4.93 3.94
CA ALA A 64 20.40 -4.73 4.06
C ALA A 64 20.86 -4.62 5.53
N GLN A 65 19.99 -4.04 6.39
CA GLN A 65 20.23 -3.89 7.82
C GLN A 65 19.67 -5.07 8.63
N ASP A 66 18.88 -5.94 8.01
CA ASP A 66 18.17 -7.07 8.64
C ASP A 66 17.35 -6.67 9.87
N ARG A 67 16.67 -5.52 9.81
CA ARG A 67 15.87 -4.97 10.93
C ARG A 67 14.75 -4.06 10.48
N MET A 68 13.82 -3.82 11.40
CA MET A 68 12.83 -2.77 11.24
C MET A 68 13.48 -1.39 11.31
N VAL A 69 13.04 -0.49 10.46
CA VAL A 69 13.49 0.89 10.40
C VAL A 69 12.30 1.85 10.45
N SER A 70 12.55 3.06 10.96
CA SER A 70 11.57 4.14 10.84
C SER A 70 11.52 4.61 9.40
N ALA A 71 10.31 4.74 8.85
CA ALA A 71 10.11 5.29 7.53
C ALA A 71 9.29 6.59 7.61
N ILE A 72 9.61 7.51 6.71
CA ILE A 72 8.91 8.79 6.59
C ILE A 72 7.54 8.54 5.94
N ASP A 73 6.52 9.27 6.39
CA ASP A 73 5.21 9.28 5.77
C ASP A 73 5.27 9.88 4.36
N MET A 74 4.54 9.27 3.42
CA MET A 74 4.40 9.82 2.07
C MET A 74 3.22 10.80 2.06
N GLN A 75 3.52 12.09 2.05
CA GLN A 75 2.53 13.15 2.06
C GLN A 75 2.47 13.84 0.69
N SER A 76 1.27 14.13 0.24
CA SER A 76 1.03 14.97 -0.93
C SER A 76 0.16 16.16 -0.52
N ALA A 77 0.61 17.35 -0.81
CA ALA A 77 -0.24 18.54 -0.74
C ALA A 77 -1.30 18.44 -1.83
N GLY A 78 -2.49 17.94 -1.47
CA GLY A 78 -3.59 17.70 -2.40
C GLY A 78 -3.61 16.30 -3.01
N SER A 79 -4.55 16.07 -3.92
CA SER A 79 -4.67 14.83 -4.70
C SER A 79 -3.64 14.84 -5.84
N GLY A 80 -2.46 14.30 -5.61
CA GLY A 80 -1.45 14.20 -6.66
C GLY A 80 -1.65 12.98 -7.56
N PRO A 81 -1.01 12.98 -8.75
CA PRO A 81 -1.14 11.88 -9.73
C PRO A 81 -0.87 10.49 -9.15
N TYR A 82 0.03 10.40 -8.18
CA TYR A 82 0.35 9.15 -7.49
C TYR A 82 -0.88 8.56 -6.76
N PHE A 83 -1.55 9.37 -5.93
CA PHE A 83 -2.74 8.93 -5.19
C PHE A 83 -3.91 8.64 -6.13
N GLU A 84 -4.06 9.41 -7.21
CA GLU A 84 -5.08 9.16 -8.22
C GLU A 84 -4.90 7.79 -8.89
N HIS A 85 -3.67 7.45 -9.30
CA HIS A 85 -3.35 6.13 -9.84
C HIS A 85 -3.57 5.02 -8.80
N LEU A 86 -3.04 5.20 -7.60
CA LEU A 86 -3.13 4.21 -6.54
C LEU A 86 -4.58 3.90 -6.15
N LEU A 87 -5.42 4.94 -6.04
CA LEU A 87 -6.84 4.77 -5.69
C LEU A 87 -7.67 4.21 -6.84
N ARG A 88 -7.33 4.54 -8.10
CA ARG A 88 -8.04 4.04 -9.28
C ARG A 88 -7.68 2.60 -9.59
N ASP A 89 -6.38 2.29 -9.58
CA ASP A 89 -5.85 1.02 -10.11
C ASP A 89 -5.51 0.03 -8.98
N GLY A 90 -5.48 0.49 -7.72
CA GLY A 90 -5.08 -0.30 -6.56
C GLY A 90 -3.59 -0.64 -6.53
N PHE A 91 -2.80 -0.07 -7.46
CA PHE A 91 -1.42 -0.44 -7.68
C PHE A 91 -0.64 0.67 -8.40
N VAL A 92 0.59 0.88 -7.96
CA VAL A 92 1.57 1.76 -8.62
C VAL A 92 2.90 1.03 -8.72
N SER A 93 3.56 1.14 -9.87
CA SER A 93 4.89 0.57 -10.10
C SER A 93 5.74 1.58 -10.86
N VAL A 94 6.80 2.07 -10.23
CA VAL A 94 7.67 3.12 -10.75
C VAL A 94 9.12 2.65 -10.66
N PRO A 95 9.70 2.15 -11.77
CA PRO A 95 11.09 1.67 -11.80
C PRO A 95 12.13 2.76 -11.53
N GLU A 96 11.87 3.99 -12.00
CA GLU A 96 12.76 5.14 -11.83
C GLU A 96 12.06 6.24 -11.00
N ALA A 97 11.80 5.95 -9.72
CA ALA A 97 10.97 6.79 -8.86
C ALA A 97 11.49 8.22 -8.68
N GLN A 98 12.80 8.45 -8.82
CA GLN A 98 13.38 9.79 -8.72
C GLN A 98 13.28 10.60 -10.00
N ALA A 99 12.92 9.99 -11.13
CA ALA A 99 12.77 10.66 -12.42
C ALA A 99 11.33 10.71 -12.93
N ASP A 100 10.44 9.91 -12.35
CA ASP A 100 9.05 9.76 -12.81
C ASP A 100 8.17 10.91 -12.31
N PRO A 101 7.41 11.58 -13.19
CA PRO A 101 6.50 12.66 -12.80
C PRO A 101 5.43 12.26 -11.77
N ILE A 102 5.03 10.97 -11.74
CA ILE A 102 3.99 10.49 -10.83
C ILE A 102 4.43 10.53 -9.35
N THR A 103 5.74 10.39 -9.12
CA THR A 103 6.36 10.40 -7.79
C THR A 103 7.11 11.69 -7.46
N ALA A 104 7.11 12.66 -8.39
CA ALA A 104 7.85 13.92 -8.23
C ALA A 104 7.51 14.67 -6.93
N VAL A 105 6.26 14.61 -6.47
CA VAL A 105 5.80 15.23 -5.22
C VAL A 105 6.52 14.69 -3.99
N PHE A 106 7.03 13.46 -4.04
CA PHE A 106 7.73 12.81 -2.93
C PHE A 106 9.26 12.98 -2.99
N MET A 107 9.79 13.62 -4.04
CA MET A 107 11.22 13.70 -4.28
C MET A 107 11.99 14.26 -3.07
N ALA A 108 11.65 15.46 -2.63
CA ALA A 108 12.40 16.17 -1.59
C ALA A 108 12.15 15.59 -0.18
N ASN A 109 10.90 15.16 0.08
CA ASN A 109 10.47 14.80 1.43
C ASN A 109 10.61 13.31 1.72
N TYR A 110 10.71 12.47 0.68
CA TYR A 110 10.75 11.03 0.85
C TYR A 110 11.84 10.33 0.04
N LEU A 111 11.81 10.42 -1.31
CA LEU A 111 12.66 9.60 -2.16
C LEU A 111 14.15 9.86 -1.94
N LEU A 112 14.58 11.12 -1.98
CA LEU A 112 15.98 11.48 -1.76
C LEU A 112 16.44 11.19 -0.32
N PRO A 113 15.74 11.63 0.74
CA PRO A 113 16.17 11.36 2.11
C PRO A 113 16.24 9.88 2.45
N SER A 114 15.35 9.07 1.86
CA SER A 114 15.28 7.63 2.09
C SER A 114 16.15 6.81 1.13
N GLY A 115 16.74 7.44 0.11
CA GLY A 115 17.54 6.77 -0.93
C GLY A 115 16.74 5.82 -1.81
N VAL A 116 15.42 6.04 -1.93
CA VAL A 116 14.52 5.19 -2.73
C VAL A 116 14.67 5.57 -4.20
N VAL A 117 14.96 4.60 -5.04
CA VAL A 117 15.16 4.78 -6.50
C VAL A 117 14.10 4.07 -7.34
N SER A 118 13.46 3.02 -6.80
CA SER A 118 12.31 2.35 -7.43
C SER A 118 11.25 2.05 -6.37
N LEU A 119 9.99 2.11 -6.77
CA LEU A 119 8.84 1.98 -5.87
C LEU A 119 7.76 1.11 -6.51
N MET A 120 7.20 0.20 -5.72
CA MET A 120 6.02 -0.58 -6.09
C MET A 120 5.08 -0.65 -4.88
N ASP A 121 3.90 -0.06 -5.02
CA ASP A 121 2.85 -0.09 -3.99
C ASP A 121 1.63 -0.85 -4.48
N MET A 122 1.11 -1.71 -3.62
CA MET A 122 -0.11 -2.49 -3.84
C MET A 122 -1.09 -2.21 -2.71
N CYS A 123 -2.27 -1.73 -3.03
CA CYS A 123 -3.32 -1.51 -2.04
C CYS A 123 -3.79 -2.83 -1.41
N PHE A 124 -4.11 -2.78 -0.13
CA PHE A 124 -4.93 -3.79 0.52
C PHE A 124 -6.29 -3.20 0.90
N ALA A 125 -7.31 -4.02 0.67
CA ALA A 125 -8.70 -3.62 0.85
C ALA A 125 -9.49 -4.75 1.50
N VAL A 126 -10.51 -4.38 2.26
CA VAL A 126 -11.49 -5.32 2.83
C VAL A 126 -12.88 -4.79 2.53
N ASN A 127 -13.75 -5.63 1.97
CA ASN A 127 -15.11 -5.25 1.57
C ASN A 127 -15.19 -4.03 0.64
N GLY A 128 -14.16 -3.85 -0.21
CA GLY A 128 -14.08 -2.72 -1.14
C GLY A 128 -13.55 -1.42 -0.53
N GLU A 129 -13.25 -1.39 0.76
CA GLU A 129 -12.60 -0.27 1.44
C GLU A 129 -11.09 -0.42 1.42
N LEU A 130 -10.38 0.63 0.98
CA LEU A 130 -8.92 0.67 0.97
C LEU A 130 -8.40 1.13 2.33
N PHE A 131 -7.54 0.32 2.94
CA PHE A 131 -6.93 0.60 4.24
C PHE A 131 -5.50 1.13 4.13
N GLY A 132 -4.75 0.71 3.12
CA GLY A 132 -3.36 1.08 2.98
C GLY A 132 -2.68 0.39 1.83
N THR A 133 -1.34 0.35 1.87
CA THR A 133 -0.50 -0.27 0.86
C THR A 133 0.56 -1.17 1.46
N PHE A 134 0.93 -2.19 0.68
CA PHE A 134 2.24 -2.84 0.79
C PHE A 134 3.20 -2.07 -0.08
N SER A 135 4.28 -1.59 0.50
CA SER A 135 5.34 -0.87 -0.20
C SER A 135 6.55 -1.77 -0.39
N CYS A 136 7.01 -1.87 -1.64
CA CYS A 136 8.28 -2.50 -1.99
C CYS A 136 9.18 -1.44 -2.60
N GLU A 137 10.38 -1.27 -2.05
CA GLU A 137 11.29 -0.21 -2.43
C GLU A 137 12.66 -0.77 -2.80
N GLN A 138 13.30 -0.19 -3.81
CA GLN A 138 14.71 -0.37 -4.07
C GLN A 138 15.49 0.87 -3.67
N THR A 139 16.63 0.64 -3.04
CA THR A 139 17.63 1.65 -2.73
C THR A 139 18.90 1.35 -3.53
N GLY A 140 19.64 2.40 -3.87
CA GLY A 140 20.90 2.27 -4.61
C GLY A 140 20.71 2.21 -6.12
N THR A 141 20.44 1.06 -6.71
CA THR A 141 20.27 0.91 -8.16
C THR A 141 18.81 0.73 -8.53
N PRO A 142 18.27 1.49 -9.51
CA PRO A 142 16.92 1.28 -10.02
C PRO A 142 16.70 -0.16 -10.51
N ALA A 143 15.50 -0.66 -10.30
CA ALA A 143 15.11 -2.01 -10.71
C ALA A 143 13.74 -2.01 -11.38
N GLU A 144 13.66 -2.73 -12.50
CA GLU A 144 12.41 -3.07 -13.14
C GLU A 144 11.65 -4.12 -12.31
N TRP A 145 10.37 -3.85 -12.04
CA TRP A 145 9.51 -4.80 -11.36
C TRP A 145 8.94 -5.82 -12.37
N SER A 146 9.43 -7.04 -12.31
CA SER A 146 8.95 -8.11 -13.21
C SER A 146 7.48 -8.44 -12.95
N GLN A 147 6.80 -8.95 -13.97
CA GLN A 147 5.41 -9.44 -13.88
C GLN A 147 5.26 -10.50 -12.77
N ARG A 148 6.30 -11.32 -12.56
CA ARG A 148 6.31 -12.32 -11.49
C ARG A 148 6.27 -11.67 -10.10
N GLN A 149 7.05 -10.63 -9.87
CA GLN A 149 7.06 -9.88 -8.60
C GLN A 149 5.72 -9.19 -8.36
N ILE A 150 5.16 -8.53 -9.38
CA ILE A 150 3.85 -7.88 -9.33
C ILE A 150 2.75 -8.91 -8.98
N GLN A 151 2.73 -10.07 -9.65
CA GLN A 151 1.74 -11.12 -9.37
C GLN A 151 1.94 -11.74 -7.98
N SER A 152 3.18 -11.88 -7.52
CA SER A 152 3.47 -12.35 -6.16
C SER A 152 2.93 -11.37 -5.11
N LEU A 153 3.22 -10.07 -5.25
CA LEU A 153 2.72 -9.04 -4.34
C LEU A 153 1.18 -9.00 -4.34
N ARG A 154 0.54 -9.12 -5.50
CA ARG A 154 -0.92 -9.18 -5.60
C ARG A 154 -1.53 -10.37 -4.84
N LYS A 155 -0.90 -11.55 -4.93
CA LYS A 155 -1.35 -12.73 -4.17
C LYS A 155 -1.15 -12.54 -2.66
N ILE A 156 -0.05 -11.93 -2.25
CA ILE A 156 0.20 -11.61 -0.84
C ILE A 156 -0.86 -10.62 -0.35
N ALA A 157 -1.12 -9.55 -1.10
CA ALA A 157 -2.14 -8.56 -0.77
C ALA A 157 -3.52 -9.19 -0.58
N ALA A 158 -3.96 -10.02 -1.52
CA ALA A 158 -5.26 -10.70 -1.44
C ALA A 158 -5.39 -11.60 -0.21
N ARG A 159 -4.31 -12.24 0.25
CA ARG A 159 -4.31 -13.15 1.40
C ARG A 159 -4.16 -12.44 2.73
N ALA A 160 -3.40 -11.36 2.77
CA ALA A 160 -3.06 -10.67 4.01
C ALA A 160 -4.02 -9.53 4.39
N SER A 161 -4.87 -9.07 3.48
CA SER A 161 -5.69 -7.87 3.66
C SER A 161 -6.51 -7.88 4.96
N LEU A 162 -7.21 -8.96 5.24
CA LEU A 162 -8.06 -9.05 6.45
C LEU A 162 -7.23 -9.05 7.73
N THR A 163 -6.17 -9.85 7.79
CA THR A 163 -5.27 -9.90 8.96
C THR A 163 -4.63 -8.55 9.19
N LEU A 164 -4.16 -7.90 8.13
CA LEU A 164 -3.54 -6.58 8.23
C LEU A 164 -4.51 -5.48 8.63
N MET A 165 -5.73 -5.50 8.14
CA MET A 165 -6.76 -4.58 8.62
C MET A 165 -6.91 -4.65 10.15
N HIS A 166 -7.01 -5.84 10.72
CA HIS A 166 -7.12 -6.01 12.17
C HIS A 166 -5.85 -5.54 12.90
N VAL A 167 -4.68 -5.90 12.39
CA VAL A 167 -3.38 -5.52 13.00
C VAL A 167 -3.18 -4.02 12.98
N VAL A 168 -3.40 -3.35 11.83
CA VAL A 168 -3.18 -1.90 11.73
C VAL A 168 -4.22 -1.11 12.51
N SER A 169 -5.48 -1.55 12.56
CA SER A 169 -6.52 -0.93 13.38
C SER A 169 -6.14 -0.97 14.86
N ALA A 170 -5.70 -2.10 15.37
CA ALA A 170 -5.24 -2.23 16.76
C ALA A 170 -4.00 -1.38 17.06
N THR A 171 -3.09 -1.23 16.10
CA THR A 171 -1.86 -0.45 16.25
C THR A 171 -2.13 1.06 16.22
N VAL A 172 -3.06 1.51 15.38
CA VAL A 172 -3.45 2.92 15.26
C VAL A 172 -4.26 3.37 16.46
N ASP A 173 -5.18 2.54 16.99
CA ASP A 173 -5.99 2.84 18.17
C ASP A 173 -5.15 2.98 19.45
N THR A 174 -3.99 2.34 19.52
CA THR A 174 -3.07 2.44 20.66
C THR A 174 -2.12 3.64 20.59
N ALA A 175 -2.02 4.32 19.45
CA ALA A 175 -1.18 5.50 19.29
C ALA A 175 -1.88 6.77 19.85
N PRO A 176 -1.26 7.54 20.79
CA PRO A 176 -1.84 8.79 21.27
C PRO A 176 -2.00 9.77 20.11
N GLY A 177 -3.24 10.14 19.78
CA GLY A 177 -3.55 11.05 18.68
C GLY A 177 -3.99 10.36 17.37
N ALA A 178 -4.39 9.10 17.44
CA ALA A 178 -4.96 8.39 16.29
C ALA A 178 -6.18 9.12 15.72
N LEU A 179 -6.01 9.65 14.50
CA LEU A 179 -7.02 10.43 13.75
C LEU A 179 -8.16 9.57 13.19
N TRP A 180 -8.46 8.45 13.84
CA TRP A 180 -9.53 7.55 13.42
C TRP A 180 -10.95 8.09 13.66
N GLU A 181 -11.11 9.06 14.58
CA GLU A 181 -12.45 9.53 15.00
C GLU A 181 -13.19 10.41 14.00
N THR A 182 -12.60 10.82 12.87
CA THR A 182 -13.26 11.77 11.96
C THR A 182 -13.56 11.27 10.56
N SER A 183 -13.12 10.09 10.18
CA SER A 183 -13.44 9.53 8.86
C SER A 183 -14.59 8.53 8.93
N LYS A 184 -15.82 9.02 9.16
CA LYS A 184 -16.96 8.30 8.58
C LYS A 184 -16.72 8.28 7.08
N PRO A 185 -16.72 7.09 6.41
CA PRO A 185 -16.58 7.04 4.98
C PRO A 185 -17.65 7.94 4.38
N ASN A 186 -17.19 8.94 3.64
CA ASN A 186 -18.08 9.73 2.81
C ASN A 186 -18.73 8.72 1.86
N ARG A 187 -19.97 8.36 2.11
CA ARG A 187 -20.75 7.50 1.22
C ARG A 187 -20.55 8.12 -0.14
N LEU A 188 -19.91 7.38 -1.04
CA LEU A 188 -19.95 7.69 -2.46
C LEU A 188 -21.41 7.92 -2.76
N THR A 189 -21.76 9.18 -2.90
CA THR A 189 -23.07 9.59 -3.37
C THR A 189 -23.18 8.94 -4.72
N THR A 190 -24.00 7.90 -4.82
CA THR A 190 -24.39 7.31 -6.09
C THR A 190 -24.93 8.46 -6.91
N MET A 191 -24.13 8.96 -7.83
CA MET A 191 -24.62 9.89 -8.84
C MET A 191 -25.74 9.14 -9.57
N PRO A 192 -26.97 9.68 -9.60
CA PRO A 192 -28.02 9.07 -10.42
C PRO A 192 -27.50 9.09 -11.86
N MET A 193 -27.45 7.92 -12.48
CA MET A 193 -27.20 7.83 -13.91
C MET A 193 -28.23 8.69 -14.65
N PRO A 194 -27.81 9.55 -15.59
CA PRO A 194 -28.76 10.29 -16.40
C PRO A 194 -29.55 9.29 -17.24
N LEU A 195 -30.88 9.25 -17.00
CA LEU A 195 -31.86 8.51 -17.76
C LEU A 195 -32.17 9.32 -19.06
N ASP A 196 -31.22 9.41 -19.98
CA ASP A 196 -31.50 9.86 -21.35
C ASP A 196 -30.44 9.33 -22.30
N MET A 197 -30.61 8.06 -22.69
CA MET A 197 -29.97 7.58 -23.91
C MET A 197 -30.93 7.86 -25.07
N PRO A 198 -30.51 8.59 -26.13
CA PRO A 198 -31.31 8.76 -27.31
C PRO A 198 -31.56 7.41 -27.99
N LYS A 199 -32.83 7.11 -28.28
CA LYS A 199 -33.24 5.92 -29.05
C LYS A 199 -32.63 6.00 -30.43
N ILE A 200 -31.71 5.08 -30.73
CA ILE A 200 -31.22 4.87 -32.10
C ILE A 200 -32.40 4.31 -32.91
N LYS A 201 -32.90 5.09 -33.86
CA LYS A 201 -33.81 4.58 -34.89
C LYS A 201 -33.04 3.66 -35.82
N LEU A 202 -33.38 2.38 -35.80
CA LEU A 202 -33.05 1.47 -36.90
C LEU A 202 -33.88 1.88 -38.09
N SER A 203 -33.24 2.39 -39.13
CA SER A 203 -33.88 2.57 -40.45
C SER A 203 -33.94 1.21 -41.14
N ASP A 204 -35.16 0.72 -41.35
CA ASP A 204 -35.46 -0.31 -42.33
C ASP A 204 -35.14 0.24 -43.72
N GLU A 205 -34.20 -0.39 -44.41
CA GLU A 205 -34.11 -0.26 -45.87
C GLU A 205 -34.31 -1.64 -46.47
N THR A 206 -35.34 -1.66 -47.31
CA THR A 206 -35.82 -2.67 -48.25
C THR A 206 -34.73 -3.19 -49.21
#